data_723a1aad6ee903e3a43f09bb8ab26d8d
#
_entry.id   723a1aad6ee903e3a43f09bb8ab26d8d
#
_cell.length_a   1.000
_cell.length_b   1.000
_cell.length_c   1.000
_cell.angle_alpha   90.00
_cell.angle_beta   90.00
_cell.angle_gamma   90.00
#
_symmetry.space_group_name_H-M   'P 1'
#
loop_
_entity.id
_entity.type
_entity.pdbx_description
1 polymer ?
#
loop_
_entity_poly.entity_id
_entity_poly.type
_entity_poly.pdbx_seq_one_letter_code
_entity_poly.pdbx_strand_id
1 'polypeptide(L)'
;MRLTSIAVSMVLAALAGAARAGSEDEVKAVFAKFVAAQNAHDLKAVGDLLQGSPQFLWITRGAPIWGRDAALKRFEALYQGTWSLDPKTDEMKVVELQPNVAQLYVPVTFMIAPAGQTAQPARFLLNQVLVKTDAGWKISSILPIPAAQP
;
A
#
# COMPACT_ATOMS: atom_id res chain seq x y z
N MET A 1 -32.24 -36.47 -17.96
CA MET A 1 -30.89 -36.46 -17.44
C MET A 1 -30.17 -35.17 -17.87
N ARG A 2 -30.63 -33.99 -17.39
CA ARG A 2 -30.02 -32.65 -17.72
C ARG A 2 -30.25 -31.61 -16.61
N LEU A 3 -30.03 -31.97 -15.34
CA LEU A 3 -30.26 -31.05 -14.21
C LEU A 3 -29.09 -30.91 -13.23
N THR A 4 -27.94 -31.54 -13.47
CA THR A 4 -26.82 -31.54 -12.53
C THR A 4 -25.69 -30.58 -12.87
N SER A 5 -25.65 -29.97 -14.06
CA SER A 5 -24.52 -29.11 -14.48
C SER A 5 -24.64 -27.65 -14.07
N ILE A 6 -25.81 -27.14 -13.71
CA ILE A 6 -26.03 -25.73 -13.40
C ILE A 6 -25.65 -25.40 -11.95
N ALA A 7 -25.80 -26.32 -11.01
CA ALA A 7 -25.51 -26.10 -9.60
C ALA A 7 -24.00 -25.97 -9.30
N VAL A 8 -23.15 -26.69 -10.04
CA VAL A 8 -21.68 -26.65 -9.84
C VAL A 8 -21.07 -25.32 -10.27
N SER A 9 -21.56 -24.71 -11.34
CA SER A 9 -21.06 -23.42 -11.84
C SER A 9 -21.39 -22.24 -10.93
N MET A 10 -22.56 -22.27 -10.28
CA MET A 10 -22.94 -21.22 -9.31
C MET A 10 -22.12 -21.26 -8.03
N VAL A 11 -21.76 -22.44 -7.53
CA VAL A 11 -20.96 -22.60 -6.31
C VAL A 11 -19.51 -22.13 -6.53
N LEU A 12 -18.90 -22.40 -7.69
CA LEU A 12 -17.56 -21.91 -8.00
C LEU A 12 -17.49 -20.38 -8.13
N ALA A 13 -18.50 -19.75 -8.71
CA ALA A 13 -18.55 -18.28 -8.83
C ALA A 13 -18.71 -17.59 -7.46
N ALA A 14 -19.49 -18.17 -6.54
CA ALA A 14 -19.66 -17.65 -5.19
C ALA A 14 -18.39 -17.78 -4.34
N LEU A 15 -17.65 -18.87 -4.48
CA LEU A 15 -16.37 -19.08 -3.79
C LEU A 15 -15.27 -18.12 -4.29
N ALA A 16 -15.22 -17.85 -5.59
CA ALA A 16 -14.28 -16.89 -6.17
C ALA A 16 -14.59 -15.44 -5.72
N GLY A 17 -15.85 -15.08 -5.58
CA GLY A 17 -16.26 -13.77 -5.07
C GLY A 17 -15.91 -13.57 -3.59
N ALA A 18 -16.10 -14.57 -2.76
CA ALA A 18 -15.74 -14.53 -1.34
C ALA A 18 -14.21 -14.45 -1.11
N ALA A 19 -13.43 -15.18 -1.92
CA ALA A 19 -11.97 -15.12 -1.86
C ALA A 19 -11.43 -13.75 -2.27
N ARG A 20 -12.01 -13.09 -3.26
CA ARG A 20 -11.64 -11.72 -3.67
C ARG A 20 -11.96 -10.68 -2.62
N ALA A 21 -13.14 -10.74 -2.00
CA ALA A 21 -13.52 -9.83 -0.93
C ALA A 21 -12.56 -9.97 0.26
N GLY A 22 -12.15 -11.19 0.62
CA GLY A 22 -11.17 -11.44 1.68
C GLY A 22 -9.79 -10.84 1.37
N SER A 23 -9.31 -10.95 0.13
CA SER A 23 -8.03 -10.37 -0.31
C SER A 23 -8.05 -8.85 -0.28
N GLU A 24 -9.15 -8.22 -0.70
CA GLU A 24 -9.30 -6.77 -0.66
C GLU A 24 -9.23 -6.24 0.78
N ASP A 25 -9.95 -6.86 1.70
CA ASP A 25 -9.96 -6.46 3.11
C ASP A 25 -8.59 -6.67 3.77
N GLU A 26 -7.89 -7.77 3.45
CA GLU A 26 -6.53 -8.02 3.91
C GLU A 26 -5.56 -6.92 3.43
N VAL A 27 -5.63 -6.52 2.16
CA VAL A 27 -4.80 -5.46 1.58
C VAL A 27 -5.10 -4.11 2.22
N LYS A 28 -6.36 -3.76 2.42
CA LYS A 28 -6.78 -2.54 3.13
C LYS A 28 -6.26 -2.52 4.57
N ALA A 29 -6.28 -3.67 5.26
CA ALA A 29 -5.74 -3.79 6.61
C ALA A 29 -4.22 -3.60 6.65
N VAL A 30 -3.47 -4.10 5.67
CA VAL A 30 -2.03 -3.85 5.54
C VAL A 30 -1.76 -2.37 5.31
N PHE A 31 -2.52 -1.71 4.46
CA PHE A 31 -2.39 -0.27 4.23
C PHE A 31 -2.68 0.55 5.50
N ALA A 32 -3.72 0.22 6.24
CA ALA A 32 -4.03 0.89 7.50
C ALA A 32 -2.89 0.76 8.53
N LYS A 33 -2.28 -0.43 8.64
CA LYS A 33 -1.09 -0.65 9.48
C LYS A 33 0.11 0.16 8.98
N PHE A 34 0.30 0.25 7.66
CA PHE A 34 1.37 1.04 7.07
C PHE A 34 1.21 2.52 7.42
N VAL A 35 0.02 3.10 7.28
CA VAL A 35 -0.25 4.49 7.65
C VAL A 35 0.00 4.72 9.14
N ALA A 36 -0.48 3.83 9.99
CA ALA A 36 -0.27 3.93 11.45
C ALA A 36 1.23 3.89 11.81
N ALA A 37 1.99 2.96 11.21
CA ALA A 37 3.43 2.84 11.45
C ALA A 37 4.20 4.07 10.94
N GLN A 38 3.83 4.59 9.76
CA GLN A 38 4.40 5.81 9.19
C GLN A 38 4.15 7.02 10.10
N ASN A 39 2.94 7.18 10.61
CA ASN A 39 2.57 8.29 11.48
C ASN A 39 3.18 8.18 12.89
N ALA A 40 3.46 6.95 13.34
CA ALA A 40 4.19 6.69 14.57
C ALA A 40 5.72 6.76 14.42
N HIS A 41 6.24 6.92 13.20
CA HIS A 41 7.67 6.84 12.86
C HIS A 41 8.31 5.51 13.30
N ASP A 42 7.53 4.44 13.28
CA ASP A 42 7.98 3.09 13.67
C ASP A 42 8.62 2.38 12.47
N LEU A 43 9.93 2.54 12.34
CA LEU A 43 10.72 1.93 11.26
C LEU A 43 10.62 0.41 11.24
N LYS A 44 10.56 -0.22 12.42
CA LYS A 44 10.44 -1.68 12.49
C LYS A 44 9.11 -2.14 11.93
N ALA A 45 8.02 -1.54 12.37
CA ALA A 45 6.68 -1.87 11.88
C ALA A 45 6.54 -1.59 10.38
N VAL A 46 7.11 -0.48 9.86
CA VAL A 46 7.17 -0.22 8.43
C VAL A 46 7.94 -1.34 7.71
N GLY A 47 9.12 -1.71 8.20
CA GLY A 47 9.96 -2.76 7.61
C GLY A 47 9.26 -4.12 7.55
N ASP A 48 8.47 -4.45 8.56
CA ASP A 48 7.69 -5.70 8.62
C ASP A 48 6.57 -5.74 7.56
N LEU A 49 6.11 -4.58 7.08
CA LEU A 49 5.07 -4.47 6.05
C LEU A 49 5.62 -4.43 4.63
N LEU A 50 6.90 -4.03 4.44
CA LEU A 50 7.53 -4.00 3.13
C LEU A 50 8.03 -5.38 2.72
N GLN A 51 7.98 -5.67 1.42
CA GLN A 51 8.57 -6.88 0.87
C GLN A 51 10.09 -6.87 1.07
N GLY A 52 10.62 -7.90 1.69
CA GLY A 52 12.06 -8.09 1.90
C GLY A 52 12.79 -8.50 0.62
N SER A 53 12.83 -7.62 -0.36
CA SER A 53 13.37 -7.88 -1.69
C SER A 53 14.28 -6.74 -2.13
N PRO A 54 15.37 -7.02 -2.85
CA PRO A 54 16.15 -5.99 -3.54
C PRO A 54 15.37 -5.33 -4.69
N GLN A 55 14.27 -5.93 -5.12
CA GLN A 55 13.37 -5.40 -6.16
C GLN A 55 12.25 -4.52 -5.60
N PHE A 56 12.13 -4.36 -4.29
CA PHE A 56 11.23 -3.37 -3.71
C PHE A 56 11.52 -1.99 -4.31
N LEU A 57 10.50 -1.28 -4.73
CA LEU A 57 10.64 0.04 -5.35
C LEU A 57 9.86 1.11 -4.59
N TRP A 58 10.54 2.16 -4.21
CA TRP A 58 9.90 3.40 -3.81
C TRP A 58 10.38 4.55 -4.69
N ILE A 59 9.45 5.27 -5.35
CA ILE A 59 9.79 6.50 -6.05
C ILE A 59 9.50 7.68 -5.11
N THR A 60 10.49 8.49 -4.84
CA THR A 60 10.36 9.67 -3.99
C THR A 60 11.09 10.85 -4.62
N ARG A 61 10.41 12.00 -4.74
CA ARG A 61 10.95 13.21 -5.36
C ARG A 61 11.57 12.98 -6.75
N GLY A 62 10.94 12.12 -7.55
CA GLY A 62 11.39 11.78 -8.90
C GLY A 62 12.61 10.85 -8.96
N ALA A 63 13.09 10.32 -7.84
CA ALA A 63 14.20 9.38 -7.78
C ALA A 63 13.74 7.99 -7.31
N PRO A 64 14.21 6.90 -7.94
CA PRO A 64 13.92 5.55 -7.49
C PRO A 64 14.83 5.15 -6.33
N ILE A 65 14.24 4.52 -5.33
CA ILE A 65 14.96 3.83 -4.26
C ILE A 65 14.65 2.34 -4.41
N TRP A 66 15.66 1.55 -4.66
CA TRP A 66 15.57 0.12 -4.80
C TRP A 66 16.00 -0.60 -3.53
N GLY A 67 15.24 -1.62 -3.15
CA GLY A 67 15.48 -2.45 -1.99
C GLY A 67 14.89 -1.88 -0.70
N ARG A 68 14.36 -2.80 0.12
CA ARG A 68 13.71 -2.46 1.41
C ARG A 68 14.65 -1.70 2.35
N ASP A 69 15.89 -2.13 2.47
CA ASP A 69 16.82 -1.55 3.45
C ASP A 69 17.20 -0.10 3.10
N ALA A 70 17.36 0.19 1.79
CA ALA A 70 17.58 1.56 1.32
C ALA A 70 16.34 2.44 1.58
N ALA A 71 15.13 1.90 1.38
CA ALA A 71 13.89 2.60 1.70
C ALA A 71 13.78 2.91 3.21
N LEU A 72 14.12 1.96 4.08
CA LEU A 72 14.09 2.17 5.53
C LEU A 72 15.08 3.26 5.97
N LYS A 73 16.29 3.29 5.43
CA LYS A 73 17.24 4.39 5.68
C LYS A 73 16.68 5.74 5.25
N ARG A 74 15.94 5.78 4.15
CA ARG A 74 15.30 7.02 3.70
C ARG A 74 14.16 7.44 4.62
N PHE A 75 13.31 6.51 5.09
CA PHE A 75 12.27 6.80 6.08
C PHE A 75 12.88 7.30 7.39
N GLU A 76 13.94 6.66 7.89
CA GLU A 76 14.66 7.10 9.10
C GLU A 76 15.10 8.57 9.00
N ALA A 77 15.65 8.99 7.86
CA ALA A 77 16.03 10.37 7.62
C ALA A 77 14.82 11.32 7.57
N LEU A 78 13.69 10.89 6.97
CA LEU A 78 12.47 11.71 6.90
C LEU A 78 11.79 11.86 8.26
N TYR A 79 11.87 10.85 9.12
CA TYR A 79 11.30 10.86 10.46
C TYR A 79 12.02 11.81 11.45
N GLN A 80 13.18 12.36 11.07
CA GLN A 80 13.82 13.42 11.83
C GLN A 80 13.07 14.76 11.73
N GLY A 81 12.24 14.93 10.72
CA GLY A 81 11.39 16.09 10.50
C GLY A 81 9.91 15.79 10.71
N THR A 82 9.05 16.62 10.12
CA THR A 82 7.62 16.34 10.07
C THR A 82 7.33 15.37 8.93
N TRP A 83 6.67 14.27 9.26
CA TRP A 83 6.22 13.26 8.33
C TRP A 83 4.92 12.66 8.84
N SER A 84 3.81 12.93 8.17
CA SER A 84 2.54 12.27 8.46
C SER A 84 1.70 12.10 7.21
N LEU A 85 0.85 11.09 7.23
CA LEU A 85 -0.03 10.67 6.15
C LEU A 85 -1.48 10.77 6.61
N ASP A 86 -2.31 11.44 5.81
CA ASP A 86 -3.77 11.50 5.97
C ASP A 86 -4.44 10.98 4.68
N PRO A 87 -4.76 9.67 4.59
CA PRO A 87 -5.37 9.08 3.42
C PRO A 87 -6.89 9.31 3.38
N LYS A 88 -7.43 9.57 2.19
CA LYS A 88 -8.87 9.55 1.93
C LYS A 88 -9.34 8.11 1.68
N THR A 89 -9.59 7.39 2.75
CA THR A 89 -9.90 5.95 2.70
C THR A 89 -11.24 5.64 2.04
N ASP A 90 -12.17 6.59 1.98
CA ASP A 90 -13.43 6.51 1.24
C ASP A 90 -13.24 6.52 -0.29
N GLU A 91 -12.10 7.05 -0.76
CA GLU A 91 -11.71 7.03 -2.18
C GLU A 91 -10.72 5.89 -2.52
N MET A 92 -10.36 5.05 -1.52
CA MET A 92 -9.42 3.94 -1.72
C MET A 92 -10.03 2.87 -2.63
N LYS A 93 -9.18 2.38 -3.54
CA LYS A 93 -9.51 1.25 -4.42
C LYS A 93 -8.41 0.20 -4.32
N VAL A 94 -8.84 -1.06 -4.20
CA VAL A 94 -7.97 -2.24 -4.29
C VAL A 94 -8.42 -3.06 -5.48
N VAL A 95 -7.48 -3.44 -6.32
CA VAL A 95 -7.71 -4.29 -7.51
C VAL A 95 -6.78 -5.48 -7.43
N GLU A 96 -7.34 -6.68 -7.35
CA GLU A 96 -6.57 -7.91 -7.50
C GLU A 96 -6.22 -8.10 -8.98
N LEU A 97 -4.94 -7.95 -9.31
CA LEU A 97 -4.43 -8.07 -10.68
C LEU A 97 -4.26 -9.53 -11.08
N GLN A 98 -3.81 -10.34 -10.13
CA GLN A 98 -3.66 -11.79 -10.23
C GLN A 98 -3.80 -12.40 -8.83
N PRO A 99 -4.00 -13.72 -8.69
CA PRO A 99 -3.88 -14.38 -7.40
C PRO A 99 -2.56 -13.96 -6.72
N ASN A 100 -2.64 -13.50 -5.48
CA ASN A 100 -1.49 -13.03 -4.69
C ASN A 100 -0.80 -11.73 -5.17
N VAL A 101 -1.39 -10.98 -6.09
CA VAL A 101 -0.90 -9.64 -6.50
C VAL A 101 -2.06 -8.66 -6.54
N ALA A 102 -1.94 -7.58 -5.78
CA ALA A 102 -2.95 -6.53 -5.73
C ALA A 102 -2.34 -5.16 -5.96
N GLN A 103 -3.12 -4.28 -6.55
CA GLN A 103 -2.84 -2.86 -6.67
C GLN A 103 -3.77 -2.08 -5.75
N LEU A 104 -3.21 -1.16 -4.97
CA LEU A 104 -3.94 -0.23 -4.13
C LEU A 104 -3.73 1.18 -4.65
N TYR A 105 -4.83 1.92 -4.77
CA TYR A 105 -4.85 3.34 -5.06
C TYR A 105 -5.56 4.09 -3.94
N VAL A 106 -4.99 5.23 -3.50
CA VAL A 106 -5.65 6.10 -2.53
C VAL A 106 -5.08 7.53 -2.63
N PRO A 107 -5.91 8.58 -2.65
CA PRO A 107 -5.44 9.95 -2.43
C PRO A 107 -4.96 10.10 -0.98
N VAL A 108 -3.80 10.76 -0.81
CA VAL A 108 -3.20 10.99 0.51
C VAL A 108 -2.71 12.43 0.60
N THR A 109 -2.99 13.09 1.72
CA THR A 109 -2.33 14.34 2.07
C THR A 109 -1.14 14.03 2.98
N PHE A 110 0.04 14.46 2.59
CA PHE A 110 1.24 14.39 3.42
C PHE A 110 1.51 15.72 4.06
N MET A 111 1.90 15.71 5.34
CA MET A 111 2.55 16.84 5.98
C MET A 111 4.05 16.53 6.05
N ILE A 112 4.85 17.29 5.33
CA ILE A 112 6.28 17.02 5.19
C ILE A 112 7.07 18.30 5.40
N ALA A 113 8.05 18.24 6.29
CA ALA A 113 9.08 19.27 6.41
C ALA A 113 10.38 18.69 6.99
N PRO A 114 11.54 19.21 6.61
CA PRO A 114 12.78 18.99 7.36
C PRO A 114 12.65 19.47 8.80
N ALA A 115 13.49 18.95 9.69
CA ALA A 115 13.53 19.37 11.08
C ALA A 115 13.69 20.91 11.19
N GLY A 116 12.90 21.54 12.06
CA GLY A 116 12.92 22.98 12.29
C GLY A 116 12.22 23.83 11.23
N GLN A 117 11.62 23.23 10.23
CA GLN A 117 10.83 23.93 9.21
C GLN A 117 9.33 23.69 9.39
N THR A 118 8.51 24.65 8.94
CA THR A 118 7.05 24.52 8.95
C THR A 118 6.61 23.55 7.86
N ALA A 119 5.87 22.51 8.25
CA ALA A 119 5.32 21.56 7.30
C ALA A 119 4.17 22.18 6.49
N GLN A 120 4.11 21.83 5.22
CA GLN A 120 3.03 22.19 4.34
C GLN A 120 2.31 20.94 3.84
N PRO A 121 0.99 20.99 3.67
CA PRO A 121 0.24 19.87 3.08
C PRO A 121 0.62 19.69 1.62
N ALA A 122 0.90 18.46 1.23
CA ALA A 122 1.15 18.06 -0.14
C ALA A 122 0.25 16.88 -0.51
N ARG A 123 -0.54 17.03 -1.58
CA ARG A 123 -1.46 15.98 -2.04
C ARG A 123 -0.78 15.07 -3.04
N PHE A 124 -0.99 13.77 -2.85
CA PHE A 124 -0.50 12.71 -3.74
C PHE A 124 -1.61 11.73 -4.07
N LEU A 125 -1.51 11.15 -5.25
CA LEU A 125 -2.21 9.94 -5.66
C LEU A 125 -1.25 8.78 -5.37
N LEU A 126 -1.45 8.12 -4.24
CA LEU A 126 -0.57 7.01 -3.85
C LEU A 126 -1.02 5.74 -4.55
N ASN A 127 -0.08 5.11 -5.23
CA ASN A 127 -0.23 3.78 -5.79
C ASN A 127 0.76 2.82 -5.13
N GLN A 128 0.28 1.67 -4.71
CA GLN A 128 1.09 0.59 -4.17
C GLN A 128 0.76 -0.72 -4.87
N VAL A 129 1.77 -1.54 -5.11
CA VAL A 129 1.60 -2.95 -5.45
C VAL A 129 1.90 -3.77 -4.21
N LEU A 130 1.02 -4.70 -3.90
CA LEU A 130 1.19 -5.65 -2.81
C LEU A 130 1.26 -7.07 -3.36
N VAL A 131 2.07 -7.89 -2.72
CA VAL A 131 2.23 -9.30 -3.04
C VAL A 131 1.95 -10.15 -1.80
N LYS A 132 1.22 -11.25 -1.98
CA LYS A 132 0.95 -12.20 -0.90
C LYS A 132 2.10 -13.17 -0.78
N THR A 133 2.65 -13.26 0.42
CA THR A 133 3.74 -14.18 0.81
C THR A 133 3.23 -15.15 1.88
N ASP A 134 4.06 -16.09 2.30
CA ASP A 134 3.74 -16.98 3.42
C ASP A 134 3.53 -16.21 4.73
N ALA A 135 4.10 -15.01 4.84
CA ALA A 135 3.93 -14.09 5.98
C ALA A 135 2.79 -13.05 5.77
N GLY A 136 1.88 -13.29 4.82
CA GLY A 136 0.79 -12.40 4.46
C GLY A 136 1.15 -11.40 3.36
N TRP A 137 0.28 -10.42 3.16
CA TRP A 137 0.48 -9.38 2.16
C TRP A 137 1.62 -8.44 2.54
N LYS A 138 2.49 -8.13 1.57
CA LYS A 138 3.62 -7.21 1.71
C LYS A 138 3.58 -6.15 0.61
N ILE A 139 3.95 -4.93 0.95
CA ILE A 139 4.06 -3.82 0.00
C ILE A 139 5.32 -4.06 -0.84
N SER A 140 5.17 -4.19 -2.15
CA SER A 140 6.24 -4.40 -3.12
C SER A 140 6.69 -3.09 -3.78
N SER A 141 5.78 -2.11 -3.90
CA SER A 141 6.15 -0.78 -4.40
C SER A 141 5.35 0.34 -3.73
N ILE A 142 5.94 1.54 -3.68
CA ILE A 142 5.32 2.78 -3.20
C ILE A 142 5.56 3.86 -4.25
N LEU A 143 4.49 4.30 -4.91
CA LEU A 143 4.53 5.26 -6.00
C LEU A 143 3.61 6.45 -5.69
N PRO A 144 4.08 7.45 -4.93
CA PRO A 144 3.34 8.70 -4.71
C PRO A 144 3.48 9.62 -5.92
N ILE A 145 2.39 9.84 -6.61
CA ILE A 145 2.31 10.73 -7.78
C ILE A 145 1.74 12.07 -7.29
N PRO A 146 2.41 13.21 -7.49
CA PRO A 146 1.86 14.50 -7.11
C PRO A 146 0.48 14.70 -7.75
N ALA A 147 -0.52 15.03 -6.93
CA ALA A 147 -1.85 15.36 -7.45
C ALA A 147 -1.84 16.75 -8.07
N ALA A 148 -2.64 16.95 -9.12
CA ALA A 148 -2.86 18.30 -9.67
C ALA A 148 -3.40 19.21 -8.56
N GLN A 149 -2.93 20.46 -8.55
CA GLN A 149 -3.51 21.49 -7.71
C GLN A 149 -4.90 21.83 -8.29
N PRO A 150 -5.92 22.00 -7.44
CA PRO A 150 -7.25 22.41 -7.90
C PRO A 150 -7.24 23.81 -8.52
#